data_c85e7f97d51fb3b288c563a1e882c264
#
_entry.id   c85e7f97d51fb3b288c563a1e882c264
#
_cell.length_a   1.000
_cell.length_b   1.000
_cell.length_c   1.000
_cell.angle_alpha   90.00
_cell.angle_beta   90.00
_cell.angle_gamma   90.00
#
_symmetry.space_group_name_H-M   'P 1'
#
loop_
_entity.id
_entity.type
_entity.pdbx_description
1 polymer ?
#
loop_
_entity_poly.entity_id
_entity_poly.type
_entity_poly.pdbx_seq_one_letter_code
_entity_poly.pdbx_strand_id
1 'polypeptide(L)'
;MKVTVQKKSSNEVPVVIGTEFIKLEAALKFADAVPSGGLAKTVIQEGEVKVNGEVCTMRGKKLYPGDRVDFNGVTYLICIHGA
;
A
#
# COMPACT_ATOMS: atom_id res chain seq x y z
N MET A 1 22.24 18.14 4.81
CA MET A 1 21.95 18.00 4.54
C MET A 1 21.09 17.48 4.08
N LYS A 2 20.72 17.56 3.74
CA LYS A 2 20.15 17.25 3.35
C LYS A 2 19.68 16.39 2.87
N VAL A 3 19.73 16.24 2.51
CA VAL A 3 19.68 15.34 1.99
C VAL A 3 18.92 14.35 2.30
N THR A 4 18.75 14.10 2.98
CA THR A 4 17.96 13.30 3.53
C THR A 4 16.76 13.04 2.84
N VAL A 5 16.24 13.88 2.27
CA VAL A 5 15.10 13.74 1.56
C VAL A 5 14.99 12.64 0.69
N GLN A 6 15.93 12.35 -0.01
CA GLN A 6 15.83 11.31 -0.93
C GLN A 6 15.54 10.05 -0.34
N LYS A 7 15.81 9.86 0.84
CA LYS A 7 15.53 8.65 1.40
C LYS A 7 14.20 8.23 1.27
N LYS A 8 13.29 9.05 1.31
CA LYS A 8 11.97 8.67 1.17
C LYS A 8 11.68 7.98 -0.04
N SER A 9 12.15 8.43 -1.13
CA SER A 9 11.78 7.80 -2.38
C SER A 9 12.27 6.39 -2.45
N SER A 10 13.30 6.05 -1.71
CA SER A 10 13.79 4.70 -1.80
C SER A 10 12.90 3.71 -1.08
N ASN A 11 11.89 4.19 -0.34
CA ASN A 11 10.96 3.29 0.32
C ASN A 11 9.66 3.14 -0.43
N GLU A 12 9.65 3.48 -1.69
CA GLU A 12 8.43 3.34 -2.48
C GLU A 12 8.50 2.05 -3.28
N VAL A 13 7.47 1.23 -3.16
CA VAL A 13 7.42 -0.08 -3.81
C VAL A 13 6.24 -0.11 -4.77
N PRO A 14 6.45 -0.39 -6.04
CA PRO A 14 5.34 -0.46 -6.98
C PRO A 14 4.57 -1.77 -6.80
N VAL A 15 3.25 -1.70 -6.86
CA VAL A 15 2.39 -2.87 -6.79
C VAL A 15 1.64 -2.91 -8.11
N VAL A 16 2.11 -3.73 -9.03
CA VAL A 16 1.56 -3.78 -10.39
C VAL A 16 0.39 -4.76 -10.43
N ILE A 17 -0.77 -4.26 -10.83
CA ILE A 17 -1.97 -5.08 -10.89
C ILE A 17 -2.43 -5.25 -12.32
N GLY A 18 -3.09 -6.35 -12.61
CA GLY A 18 -3.62 -6.62 -13.93
C GLY A 18 -5.13 -6.46 -14.00
N THR A 19 -5.72 -5.87 -12.96
CA THR A 19 -7.16 -5.68 -12.88
C THR A 19 -7.47 -4.22 -12.73
N GLU A 20 -8.73 -3.86 -12.77
CA GLU A 20 -9.14 -2.47 -12.66
C GLU A 20 -8.82 -1.89 -11.28
N PHE A 21 -8.90 -2.68 -10.25
CA PHE A 21 -8.57 -2.24 -8.90
C PHE A 21 -8.11 -3.43 -8.07
N ILE A 22 -7.60 -3.15 -6.87
CA ILE A 22 -7.24 -4.20 -5.93
C ILE A 22 -7.75 -3.76 -4.56
N LYS A 23 -8.20 -4.68 -3.73
CA LYS A 23 -8.66 -4.31 -2.40
C LYS A 23 -7.47 -4.11 -1.49
N LEU A 24 -7.61 -3.23 -0.51
CA LEU A 24 -6.49 -2.87 0.38
C LEU A 24 -5.85 -4.09 1.03
N GLU A 25 -6.65 -5.01 1.58
CA GLU A 25 -6.08 -6.19 2.21
C GLU A 25 -5.31 -7.05 1.22
N ALA A 26 -5.80 -7.13 0.00
CA ALA A 26 -5.14 -7.93 -1.02
C ALA A 26 -3.84 -7.25 -1.47
N ALA A 27 -3.82 -5.93 -1.50
CA ALA A 27 -2.63 -5.20 -1.92
C ALA A 27 -1.49 -5.42 -0.92
N LEU A 28 -1.77 -5.42 0.37
CA LEU A 28 -0.75 -5.64 1.38
C LEU A 28 -0.17 -7.05 1.27
N LYS A 29 -1.03 -8.02 1.01
CA LYS A 29 -0.56 -9.39 0.88
C LYS A 29 0.21 -9.57 -0.43
N PHE A 30 -0.32 -9.00 -1.52
CA PHE A 30 0.30 -9.12 -2.83
C PHE A 30 1.68 -8.48 -2.86
N ALA A 31 1.89 -7.42 -2.10
CA ALA A 31 3.17 -6.74 -2.04
C ALA A 31 4.10 -7.34 -1.00
N ASP A 32 3.70 -8.43 -0.35
CA ASP A 32 4.46 -9.07 0.70
C ASP A 32 4.71 -8.14 1.90
N ALA A 33 3.85 -7.16 2.07
CA ALA A 33 3.95 -6.28 3.23
C ALA A 33 3.56 -7.04 4.50
N VAL A 34 2.68 -8.05 4.34
CA VAL A 34 2.27 -8.93 5.43
C VAL A 34 2.26 -10.36 4.92
N PRO A 35 2.49 -11.34 5.76
CA PRO A 35 2.56 -12.75 5.33
C PRO A 35 1.22 -13.41 5.06
N SER A 36 0.12 -12.84 5.52
CA SER A 36 -1.19 -13.47 5.33
C SER A 36 -2.29 -12.44 5.28
N GLY A 37 -3.43 -12.86 4.73
CA GLY A 37 -4.59 -11.98 4.68
C GLY A 37 -5.14 -11.69 6.07
N GLY A 38 -4.98 -12.62 7.02
CA GLY A 38 -5.43 -12.38 8.37
C GLY A 38 -4.67 -11.25 9.04
N LEU A 39 -3.35 -11.18 8.80
CA LEU A 39 -2.56 -10.12 9.38
C LEU A 39 -2.87 -8.81 8.66
N ALA A 40 -3.13 -8.85 7.36
CA ALA A 40 -3.51 -7.65 6.62
C ALA A 40 -4.77 -7.05 7.24
N LYS A 41 -5.75 -7.89 7.55
CA LYS A 41 -6.98 -7.43 8.14
C LYS A 41 -6.72 -6.79 9.49
N THR A 42 -5.86 -7.39 10.29
CA THR A 42 -5.55 -6.90 11.62
C THR A 42 -4.89 -5.52 11.57
N VAL A 43 -3.85 -5.36 10.76
CA VAL A 43 -3.14 -4.08 10.72
C VAL A 43 -4.02 -2.97 10.15
N ILE A 44 -4.90 -3.29 9.22
CA ILE A 44 -5.81 -2.30 8.67
C ILE A 44 -6.80 -1.86 9.74
N GLN A 45 -7.40 -2.80 10.45
CA GLN A 45 -8.38 -2.47 11.45
C GLN A 45 -7.78 -1.74 12.65
N GLU A 46 -6.51 -1.90 12.90
CA GLU A 46 -5.86 -1.21 13.98
C GLU A 46 -5.35 0.17 13.59
N GLY A 47 -5.61 0.61 12.37
CA GLY A 47 -5.25 1.96 11.96
C GLY A 47 -3.79 2.13 11.61
N GLU A 48 -3.09 1.05 11.30
CA GLU A 48 -1.67 1.11 10.97
C GLU A 48 -1.42 1.38 9.50
N VAL A 49 -2.47 1.48 8.69
CA VAL A 49 -2.36 1.63 7.25
C VAL A 49 -2.99 2.94 6.81
N LYS A 50 -2.30 3.66 5.95
CA LYS A 50 -2.85 4.89 5.39
C LYS A 50 -3.00 4.74 3.90
N VAL A 51 -4.04 5.34 3.34
CA VAL A 51 -4.25 5.37 1.91
C VAL A 51 -4.29 6.83 1.51
N ASN A 52 -3.39 7.21 0.62
CA ASN A 52 -3.26 8.60 0.15
C ASN A 52 -3.13 9.58 1.33
N GLY A 53 -2.39 9.15 2.35
CA GLY A 53 -2.10 10.00 3.50
C GLY A 53 -3.11 9.97 4.63
N GLU A 54 -4.18 9.20 4.49
CA GLU A 54 -5.21 9.12 5.53
C GLU A 54 -5.35 7.72 6.06
N VAL A 55 -5.52 7.58 7.37
CA VAL A 55 -5.69 6.26 7.98
C VAL A 55 -6.95 5.62 7.41
N CYS A 56 -6.83 4.39 6.96
CA CYS A 56 -7.95 3.65 6.40
C CYS A 56 -8.10 2.34 7.16
N THR A 57 -9.28 2.12 7.74
CA THR A 57 -9.55 0.91 8.50
C THR A 57 -10.46 -0.04 7.73
N MET A 58 -10.74 0.27 6.45
CA MET A 58 -11.60 -0.56 5.61
C MET A 58 -10.77 -1.51 4.78
N ARG A 59 -10.73 -2.78 5.18
CA ARG A 59 -9.92 -3.75 4.45
C ARG A 59 -10.38 -3.98 3.02
N GLY A 60 -11.65 -3.71 2.76
CA GLY A 60 -12.20 -3.88 1.42
C GLY A 60 -12.13 -2.65 0.54
N LYS A 61 -11.39 -1.63 0.98
CA LYS A 61 -11.28 -0.41 0.20
C LYS A 61 -10.66 -0.72 -1.16
N LYS A 62 -11.30 -0.25 -2.24
CA LYS A 62 -10.78 -0.46 -3.57
C LYS A 62 -9.69 0.55 -3.87
N LEU A 63 -8.57 0.06 -4.35
CA LEU A 63 -7.43 0.90 -4.71
C LEU A 63 -7.26 0.84 -6.23
N TYR A 64 -7.04 2.00 -6.82
CA TYR A 64 -6.87 2.11 -8.27
C TYR A 64 -5.46 2.57 -8.59
N PRO A 65 -5.01 2.42 -9.84
CA PRO A 65 -3.69 2.89 -10.21
C PRO A 65 -3.52 4.35 -9.85
N GLY A 66 -2.41 4.68 -9.20
CA GLY A 66 -2.15 6.03 -8.70
C GLY A 66 -2.37 6.17 -7.21
N ASP A 67 -3.11 5.23 -6.60
CA ASP A 67 -3.33 5.31 -5.16
C ASP A 67 -2.07 4.84 -4.42
N ARG A 68 -1.83 5.40 -3.24
CA ARG A 68 -0.66 5.07 -2.44
C ARG A 68 -1.09 4.53 -1.11
N VAL A 69 -0.40 3.50 -0.65
CA VAL A 69 -0.66 2.87 0.63
C VAL A 69 0.60 2.95 1.47
N ASP A 70 0.50 3.52 2.66
CA ASP A 70 1.64 3.63 3.56
C ASP A 70 1.47 2.64 4.70
N PHE A 71 2.45 1.81 4.90
CA PHE A 71 2.44 0.84 5.98
C PHE A 71 3.88 0.55 6.41
N ASN A 72 4.12 0.65 7.71
CA ASN A 72 5.40 0.27 8.29
C ASN A 72 6.59 1.00 7.65
N GLY A 73 6.41 2.27 7.34
CA GLY A 73 7.49 3.10 6.79
C GLY A 73 7.73 2.92 5.30
N VAL A 74 6.88 2.16 4.63
CA VAL A 74 7.02 1.91 3.20
C VAL A 74 5.77 2.40 2.49
N THR A 75 5.93 3.02 1.32
CA THR A 75 4.82 3.46 0.50
C THR A 75 4.67 2.50 -0.67
N TYR A 76 3.49 1.93 -0.81
CA TYR A 76 3.18 1.02 -1.91
C TYR A 76 2.34 1.78 -2.93
N LEU A 77 2.86 1.93 -4.14
CA LEU A 77 2.18 2.66 -5.19
C LEU A 77 1.46 1.68 -6.11
N ILE A 78 0.16 1.83 -6.27
CA ILE A 78 -0.62 0.94 -7.13
C ILE A 78 -0.40 1.35 -8.57
N CYS A 79 0.03 0.40 -9.38
CA CYS A 79 0.34 0.64 -10.78
C CYS A 79 -0.44 -0.35 -11.64
N ILE A 80 -0.70 0.03 -12.89
CA ILE A 80 -1.40 -0.88 -13.78
C ILE A 80 -0.38 -1.53 -14.71
N HIS A 81 -0.58 -2.82 -14.98
CA HIS A 81 0.31 -3.57 -15.82
C HIS A 81 0.23 -3.05 -17.26
N GLY A 82 1.35 -2.84 -17.88
CA GLY A 82 1.38 -2.43 -19.28
C GLY A 82 1.24 -0.94 -19.52
N ALA A 83 1.15 -0.14 -18.47
CA ALA A 83 0.95 1.30 -18.63
C ALA A 83 2.26 2.02 -18.89
#